data_e9012e148a977835dca91a4bd74025cb
#
_entry.id   e9012e148a977835dca91a4bd74025cb
#
_cell.length_a   1.000
_cell.length_b   1.000
_cell.length_c   1.000
_cell.angle_alpha   90.00
_cell.angle_beta   90.00
_cell.angle_gamma   90.00
#
_symmetry.space_group_name_H-M   'P 1'
#
loop_
_entity.id
_entity.type
_entity.pdbx_description
1 polymer ?
#
loop_
_entity_poly.entity_id
_entity_poly.type
_entity_poly.pdbx_seq_one_letter_code
_entity_poly.pdbx_strand_id
1 'polypeptide(L)' 'FCYIGEDRGIRSCIQVGENDECMSGDIFPSRDICVNPNLRI' A
#
# COMPACT_ATOMS: atom_id res chain seq x y z
N PHE A 1 2.04 -2.83 -4.54
CA PHE A 1 0.76 -2.39 -3.96
C PHE A 1 0.84 -0.94 -3.57
N CYS A 2 -0.21 -0.20 -3.82
CA CYS A 2 -0.30 1.22 -3.54
C CYS A 2 -1.27 1.47 -2.39
N TYR A 3 -0.81 2.20 -1.39
CA TYR A 3 -1.65 2.60 -0.27
C TYR A 3 -2.61 3.71 -0.73
N ILE A 4 -3.91 3.50 -0.54
CA ILE A 4 -4.91 4.45 -0.99
C ILE A 4 -5.67 5.12 0.15
N GLY A 5 -5.59 4.58 1.35
CA GLY A 5 -6.26 5.20 2.49
C GLY A 5 -6.44 4.24 3.64
N GLU A 6 -7.05 4.74 4.70
CA GLU A 6 -7.32 3.96 5.90
C GLU A 6 -8.79 4.08 6.26
N ASP A 7 -9.41 2.97 6.61
CA ASP A 7 -10.79 2.94 7.04
C ASP A 7 -10.91 2.06 8.28
N ARG A 8 -11.41 2.65 9.38
CA ARG A 8 -11.62 1.96 10.64
C ARG A 8 -10.38 1.26 11.17
N GLY A 9 -9.24 1.91 11.02
CA GLY A 9 -7.97 1.35 11.47
C GLY A 9 -7.37 0.33 10.53
N ILE A 10 -8.01 0.08 9.40
CA ILE A 10 -7.52 -0.86 8.40
C ILE A 10 -7.04 -0.10 7.17
N ARG A 11 -5.80 -0.32 6.79
CA ARG A 11 -5.23 0.34 5.61
C ARG A 11 -5.73 -0.36 4.34
N SER A 12 -6.09 0.44 3.36
CA SER A 12 -6.56 -0.07 2.08
C SER A 12 -5.46 0.05 1.04
N CYS A 13 -5.20 -1.04 0.33
CA CYS A 13 -4.16 -1.09 -0.68
C CYS A 13 -4.68 -1.77 -1.93
N ILE A 14 -4.20 -1.33 -3.08
CA ILE A 14 -4.55 -1.92 -4.37
C ILE A 14 -3.29 -2.35 -5.10
N GLN A 15 -3.41 -3.37 -5.92
CA GLN A 15 -2.31 -3.81 -6.75
C GLN A 15 -2.12 -2.85 -7.91
N VAL A 16 -0.88 -2.42 -8.13
CA VAL A 16 -0.54 -1.56 -9.26
C VAL A 16 0.63 -2.17 -10.02
N GLY A 17 0.68 -1.93 -11.31
CA GLY A 17 1.79 -2.37 -12.15
C GLY A 17 2.99 -1.45 -12.02
N GLU A 18 4.11 -1.86 -12.61
CA GLU A 18 5.34 -1.08 -12.54
C GLU A 18 5.20 0.28 -13.24
N ASN A 19 4.32 0.33 -14.24
CA ASN A 19 4.09 1.56 -15.00
C ASN A 19 2.94 2.39 -14.46
N ASP A 20 2.26 1.91 -13.44
CA ASP A 20 1.15 2.63 -12.83
C ASP A 20 1.66 3.59 -11.78
N GLU A 21 0.97 4.71 -11.66
CA GLU A 21 1.31 5.69 -10.64
C GLU A 21 0.47 5.50 -9.41
N CYS A 22 1.09 5.65 -8.25
CA CYS A 22 0.40 5.64 -6.98
C CYS A 22 0.16 7.08 -6.54
N MET A 23 -1.09 7.48 -6.44
CA MET A 23 -1.44 8.87 -6.14
C MET A 23 -0.91 9.32 -4.78
N SER A 24 -0.83 8.42 -3.83
CA SER A 24 -0.27 8.74 -2.52
C SER A 24 1.25 8.72 -2.51
N GLY A 25 1.86 8.09 -3.51
CA GLY A 25 3.29 7.92 -3.57
C GLY A 25 3.82 6.79 -2.70
N ASP A 26 2.97 6.12 -1.96
CA ASP A 26 3.36 5.04 -1.06
C ASP A 26 3.18 3.69 -1.74
N ILE A 27 4.27 3.18 -2.30
CA ILE A 27 4.27 1.90 -2.99
C ILE A 27 5.02 0.87 -2.15
N PHE A 28 4.43 -0.30 -2.01
CA PHE A 28 4.98 -1.38 -1.20
C PHE A 28 5.14 -2.65 -2.03
N PRO A 29 6.14 -3.48 -1.72
CA PRO A 29 6.40 -4.69 -2.50
C PRO A 29 5.36 -5.78 -2.29
N SER A 30 4.64 -5.76 -1.17
CA SER A 30 3.61 -6.76 -0.91
C SER A 30 2.43 -6.12 -0.21
N ARG A 31 1.28 -6.80 -0.31
CA ARG A 31 0.07 -6.32 0.34
C ARG A 31 0.23 -6.30 1.87
N ASP A 32 0.87 -7.32 2.41
CA ASP A 32 1.04 -7.42 3.85
C ASP A 32 1.80 -6.21 4.40
N ILE A 33 2.87 -5.81 3.72
CA ILE A 33 3.65 -4.66 4.13
C ILE A 33 2.85 -3.38 3.93
N CYS A 34 2.03 -3.32 2.88
CA CYS A 34 1.21 -2.16 2.60
C CYS A 34 0.17 -1.94 3.70
N VAL A 35 -0.52 -3.00 4.13
CA VAL A 35 -1.55 -2.88 5.16
C VAL A 35 -0.94 -2.83 6.57
N ASN A 36 0.30 -3.29 6.74
CA ASN A 36 0.98 -3.27 8.02
C ASN A 36 2.44 -2.89 7.83
N PRO A 37 2.76 -1.59 7.78
CA PRO A 37 4.12 -1.13 7.51
C PRO A 37 5.12 -1.55 8.59
N ASN A 38 4.65 -1.98 9.75
CA ASN A 38 5.54 -2.46 10.81
C ASN A 38 6.21 -3.78 10.47
N LEU A 39 5.68 -4.51 9.48
CA LEU A 39 6.31 -5.74 9.00
C LEU A 39 7.59 -5.47 8.23
N ARG A 40 7.76 -4.25 7.76
CA ARG A 40 8.96 -3.87 7.04
C ARG A 40 10.08 -3.54 8.01
N ILE A 41 11.14 -4.29 7.89
CA ILE A 41 12.31 -4.12 8.76
C ILE A 41 13.40 -3.38 8.01
#